data_c8f34e1f95c574a19cf0521b6e82dfbc
#
_entry.id   c8f34e1f95c574a19cf0521b6e82dfbc
#
_cell.length_a   1.000
_cell.length_b   1.000
_cell.length_c   1.000
_cell.angle_alpha   90.00
_cell.angle_beta   90.00
_cell.angle_gamma   90.00
#
_symmetry.space_group_name_H-M   'P 1'
#
loop_
_entity.id
_entity.type
_entity.pdbx_description
1 polymer ?
#
loop_
_entity_poly.entity_id
_entity_poly.type
_entity_poly.pdbx_seq_one_letter_code
_entity_poly.pdbx_strand_id
1 'polypeptide(L)' 'MTDLYSLDITGTHFSKACGGNTHPDGEACVILSKIGPDSWALGDSKRPAAEPLRFTTAELDAADIDPARFGLSA' A
#
# COMPACT_ATOMS: atom_id res chain seq x y z
N MET A 1 -2.61 -8.83 -20.36
CA MET A 1 -2.45 -7.93 -19.21
C MET A 1 -2.77 -8.69 -17.93
N THR A 2 -1.93 -8.58 -16.92
CA THR A 2 -2.18 -9.23 -15.64
C THR A 2 -3.19 -8.42 -14.84
N ASP A 3 -4.24 -9.11 -14.36
CA ASP A 3 -5.19 -8.49 -13.46
C ASP A 3 -4.63 -8.55 -12.03
N LEU A 4 -4.19 -7.40 -11.51
CA LEU A 4 -3.62 -7.33 -10.17
C LEU A 4 -4.62 -7.71 -9.09
N TYR A 5 -5.90 -7.52 -9.35
CA TYR A 5 -6.96 -7.85 -8.39
C TYR A 5 -7.22 -9.34 -8.29
N SER A 6 -6.64 -10.15 -9.18
CA SER A 6 -6.71 -11.59 -9.08
C SER A 6 -5.63 -12.20 -8.19
N LEU A 7 -4.64 -11.40 -7.78
CA LEU A 7 -3.58 -11.87 -6.90
C LEU A 7 -4.11 -12.10 -5.49
N ASP A 8 -3.74 -13.25 -4.92
CA ASP A 8 -4.10 -13.55 -3.53
C ASP A 8 -3.15 -12.81 -2.59
N ILE A 9 -3.68 -11.93 -1.78
CA ILE A 9 -2.90 -11.15 -0.81
C ILE A 9 -3.21 -11.54 0.64
N THR A 10 -3.86 -12.67 0.84
CA THR A 10 -4.15 -13.18 2.18
C THR A 10 -2.86 -13.36 2.97
N GLY A 11 -2.80 -12.80 4.17
CA GLY A 11 -1.61 -12.87 5.00
C GLY A 11 -0.52 -11.87 4.64
N THR A 12 -0.75 -11.01 3.66
CA THR A 12 0.23 -9.98 3.26
C THR A 12 0.45 -8.98 4.39
N HIS A 13 1.70 -8.66 4.64
CA HIS A 13 2.07 -7.66 5.64
C HIS A 13 2.20 -6.28 4.97
N PHE A 14 1.49 -5.30 5.52
CA PHE A 14 1.53 -3.93 5.01
C PHE A 14 2.44 -3.05 5.87
N SER A 15 3.21 -2.19 5.21
CA SER A 15 4.03 -1.18 5.87
C SER A 15 3.29 0.15 5.90
N LYS A 16 3.54 0.97 6.92
CA LYS A 16 2.82 2.22 7.16
C LYS A 16 3.69 3.44 6.85
N ALA A 17 3.06 4.49 6.33
CA ALA A 17 3.66 5.81 6.23
C ALA A 17 2.73 6.79 6.94
N CYS A 18 3.03 7.12 8.17
CA CYS A 18 2.14 7.91 9.04
C CYS A 18 2.48 9.40 9.07
N GLY A 19 3.75 9.74 8.87
CA GLY A 19 4.17 11.14 8.79
C GLY A 19 3.90 11.99 10.02
N GLY A 20 3.76 11.37 11.21
CA GLY A 20 3.41 12.07 12.42
C GLY A 20 1.96 12.54 12.48
N ASN A 21 1.14 12.14 11.54
CA ASN A 21 -0.27 12.47 11.47
C ASN A 21 -1.04 11.75 12.59
N THR A 22 -1.78 12.50 13.40
CA THR A 22 -2.59 11.94 14.47
C THR A 22 -4.08 12.13 14.18
N HIS A 23 -4.87 11.16 14.61
CA HIS A 23 -6.32 11.19 14.46
C HIS A 23 -6.95 10.84 15.80
N PRO A 24 -8.16 11.36 16.13
CA PRO A 24 -8.80 11.04 17.40
C PRO A 24 -8.95 9.54 17.68
N ASP A 25 -9.09 8.73 16.65
CA ASP A 25 -9.23 7.28 16.78
C ASP A 25 -7.88 6.54 16.65
N GLY A 26 -6.76 7.27 16.70
CA GLY A 26 -5.43 6.74 16.53
C GLY A 26 -4.75 7.32 15.29
N GLU A 27 -3.59 6.78 14.95
CA GLU A 27 -2.84 7.23 13.78
C GLU A 27 -3.56 6.89 12.49
N ALA A 28 -3.71 7.89 11.61
CA ALA A 28 -4.25 7.69 10.27
C ALA A 28 -3.09 7.54 9.29
N CYS A 29 -2.89 6.35 8.76
CA CYS A 29 -1.73 6.02 7.93
C CYS A 29 -2.17 5.46 6.59
N VAL A 30 -1.39 5.80 5.55
CA VAL A 30 -1.44 5.05 4.29
C VAL A 30 -0.60 3.80 4.48
N ILE A 31 -1.09 2.67 4.01
CA ILE A 31 -0.37 1.40 4.09
C ILE A 31 -0.09 0.87 2.69
N LEU A 32 1.08 0.24 2.52
CA LEU A 32 1.54 -0.26 1.23
C LEU A 32 2.22 -1.60 1.40
N SER A 33 2.02 -2.50 0.43
CA SER A 33 2.70 -3.78 0.40
C SER A 33 3.07 -4.15 -1.03
N LYS A 34 4.24 -4.74 -1.21
CA LYS A 34 4.65 -5.31 -2.49
C LYS A 34 4.03 -6.70 -2.61
N ILE A 35 3.16 -6.88 -3.61
CA ILE A 35 2.41 -8.12 -3.77
C ILE A 35 2.87 -8.95 -4.98
N GLY A 36 3.85 -8.45 -5.73
CA GLY A 36 4.44 -9.14 -6.87
C GLY A 36 5.65 -8.38 -7.36
N PRO A 37 6.36 -8.86 -8.39
CA PRO A 37 7.59 -8.22 -8.87
C PRO A 37 7.43 -6.76 -9.27
N ASP A 38 6.24 -6.39 -9.77
CA ASP A 38 5.94 -5.03 -10.22
C ASP A 38 4.54 -4.62 -9.76
N SER A 39 4.09 -5.14 -8.62
CA SER A 39 2.71 -5.00 -8.19
C SER A 39 2.64 -4.61 -6.73
N TRP A 40 1.75 -3.67 -6.42
CA TRP A 40 1.61 -3.09 -5.09
C TRP A 40 0.15 -3.02 -4.67
N ALA A 41 -0.08 -3.16 -3.37
CA ALA A 41 -1.40 -2.94 -2.76
C ALA A 41 -1.30 -1.72 -1.85
N LEU A 42 -2.22 -0.78 -2.04
CA LEU A 42 -2.28 0.48 -1.28
C LEU A 42 -3.58 0.50 -0.50
N GLY A 43 -3.49 0.74 0.79
CA GLY A 43 -4.65 0.71 1.66
C GLY A 43 -4.68 1.83 2.68
N ASP A 44 -5.67 1.75 3.54
CA ASP A 44 -5.93 2.72 4.61
C ASP A 44 -5.90 1.99 5.94
N SER A 45 -5.03 2.42 6.86
CA SER A 45 -4.91 1.77 8.16
C SER A 45 -6.18 1.89 9.00
N LYS A 46 -7.06 2.86 8.69
CA LYS A 46 -8.34 3.02 9.38
C LYS A 46 -9.34 1.92 9.02
N ARG A 47 -9.14 1.26 7.88
CA ARG A 47 -10.00 0.17 7.41
C ARG A 47 -9.14 -0.96 6.85
N PRO A 48 -8.41 -1.67 7.71
CA PRO A 48 -7.48 -2.71 7.24
C PRO A 48 -8.19 -3.89 6.55
N ALA A 49 -9.47 -4.10 6.81
CA ALA A 49 -10.25 -5.17 6.17
C ALA A 49 -10.83 -4.75 4.81
N ALA A 50 -10.75 -3.46 4.44
CA ALA A 50 -11.24 -3.01 3.15
C ALA A 50 -10.32 -3.50 2.03
N GLU A 51 -10.91 -3.75 0.85
CA GLU A 51 -10.15 -4.18 -0.32
C GLU A 51 -9.15 -3.10 -0.72
N PRO A 52 -7.84 -3.37 -0.71
CA PRO A 52 -6.85 -2.38 -1.08
C PRO A 52 -6.85 -2.13 -2.58
N LEU A 53 -6.42 -0.93 -2.97
CA LEU A 53 -6.18 -0.60 -4.37
C LEU A 53 -4.90 -1.28 -4.84
N ARG A 54 -4.82 -1.61 -6.12
CA ARG A 54 -3.69 -2.33 -6.69
C ARG A 54 -3.09 -1.55 -7.85
N PHE A 55 -1.77 -1.36 -7.80
CA PHE A 55 -1.06 -0.56 -8.79
C PHE A 55 0.24 -1.22 -9.20
N THR A 56 0.73 -0.88 -10.40
CA THR A 56 2.08 -1.22 -10.82
C THR A 56 3.07 -0.21 -10.25
N THR A 57 4.36 -0.55 -10.29
CA THR A 57 5.42 0.38 -9.87
C THR A 57 5.36 1.68 -10.66
N ALA A 58 5.12 1.58 -11.97
CA ALA A 58 5.04 2.77 -12.83
C ALA A 58 3.88 3.69 -12.44
N GLU A 59 2.75 3.11 -12.04
CA GLU A 59 1.59 3.89 -11.59
C GLU A 59 1.88 4.61 -10.27
N LEU A 60 2.55 3.95 -9.33
CA LEU A 60 2.96 4.60 -8.08
C LEU A 60 3.93 5.74 -8.34
N ASP A 61 4.90 5.51 -9.23
CA ASP A 61 5.88 6.53 -9.59
C ASP A 61 5.23 7.75 -10.22
N ALA A 62 4.27 7.54 -11.10
CA ALA A 62 3.53 8.64 -11.74
C ALA A 62 2.74 9.47 -10.73
N ALA A 63 2.34 8.87 -9.62
CA ALA A 63 1.60 9.55 -8.54
C ALA A 63 2.52 10.07 -7.41
N ASP A 64 3.84 9.98 -7.58
CA ASP A 64 4.82 10.36 -6.57
C ASP A 64 4.71 9.55 -5.26
N ILE A 65 4.23 8.34 -5.35
CA ILE A 65 4.17 7.45 -4.19
C ILE A 65 5.45 6.61 -4.17
N ASP A 66 6.37 6.99 -3.30
CA ASP A 66 7.67 6.33 -3.20
C ASP A 66 7.62 5.22 -2.13
N PRO A 67 7.82 3.95 -2.51
CA PRO A 67 7.85 2.85 -1.55
C PRO A 67 8.89 3.02 -0.44
N ALA A 68 9.97 3.76 -0.69
CA ALA A 68 10.98 4.01 0.32
C ALA A 68 10.42 4.76 1.54
N ARG A 69 9.38 5.55 1.35
CA ARG A 69 8.71 6.25 2.46
C ARG A 69 7.99 5.30 3.40
N PHE A 70 7.76 4.07 2.95
CA PHE A 70 7.14 3.01 3.74
C PHE A 70 8.19 2.03 4.27
N GLY A 71 9.47 2.30 4.03
CA GLY A 71 10.55 1.37 4.37
C GLY A 71 10.67 0.19 3.42
N LEU A 72 10.11 0.30 2.24
CA LEU A 72 10.10 -0.78 1.24
C LEU A 72 11.06 -0.46 0.10
N SER A 73 11.54 -1.51 -0.57
CA SER A 73 12.37 -1.39 -1.78
C SER A 73 11.51 -1.69 -3.01
N ALA A 74 11.68 -0.85 -4.02
CA ALA A 74 10.99 -1.06 -5.28
C ALA A 74 11.62 -2.21 -6.08
#